data_c1e826c4fe238ca6022090b406983861
#
_entry.id   c1e826c4fe238ca6022090b406983861
#
_cell.length_a   1.000
_cell.length_b   1.000
_cell.length_c   1.000
_cell.angle_alpha   90.00
_cell.angle_beta   90.00
_cell.angle_gamma   90.00
#
_symmetry.space_group_name_H-M   'P 1'
#
loop_
_entity.id
_entity.type
_entity.pdbx_description
1 polymer ?
#
loop_
_entity_poly.entity_id
_entity_poly.type
_entity_poly.pdbx_seq_one_letter_code
_entity_poly.pdbx_strand_id
1 'polypeptide(L)'
;IDASQKDEINFMESWLKDRNEFQDNKLENHQMHHSHNMMHKHVNMVGMATPKQLDDLNKSKSTDFDRLFLQLMINHHDGALEMVEELKKYPGNTFDPVLNEFVSDLINDQGVEIERMNTLLTNLSDDPRAGLAGGLYIAEEAILNMELIKSLKKPTGFFDPENPAAKGSEDLTEDNENKTTAEISRSLRSPMLSFANTDMAFRDNILIAGSYHGFNIYQLNEDGIPNLISSVVCPGGQGDVSIVGDLLIMSVEENRSRLDCGLEGVNSDSSPERFRGIRIFDVSNLLKPKQVG
;
A
#
# COMPACT_ATOMS: atom_id res chain seq x y z
N ILE A 1 3.48 12.16 24.73
CA ILE A 1 4.92 11.89 24.62
C ILE A 1 5.61 12.02 25.98
N ASP A 2 5.69 13.18 26.59
CA ASP A 2 6.45 13.38 27.86
C ASP A 2 5.96 12.49 29.03
N ALA A 3 4.65 12.31 29.19
CA ALA A 3 4.08 11.46 30.22
C ALA A 3 4.36 9.97 29.94
N SER A 4 4.18 9.52 28.71
CA SER A 4 4.42 8.15 28.26
C SER A 4 5.88 7.74 28.46
N GLN A 5 6.82 8.52 27.92
CA GLN A 5 8.26 8.26 28.06
C GLN A 5 8.73 8.23 29.51
N LYS A 6 8.13 9.05 30.37
CA LYS A 6 8.47 9.09 31.79
C LYS A 6 8.02 7.82 32.52
N ASP A 7 6.85 7.31 32.18
CA ASP A 7 6.34 6.06 32.73
C ASP A 7 7.18 4.86 32.25
N GLU A 8 7.60 4.84 31.00
CA GLU A 8 8.50 3.84 30.43
C GLU A 8 9.87 3.83 31.15
N ILE A 9 10.46 5.01 31.36
CA ILE A 9 11.73 5.15 32.09
C ILE A 9 11.57 4.63 33.52
N ASN A 10 10.53 5.05 34.24
CA ASN A 10 10.28 4.63 35.61
C ASN A 10 10.10 3.09 35.72
N PHE A 11 9.42 2.52 34.73
CA PHE A 11 9.25 1.05 34.66
C PHE A 11 10.62 0.36 34.49
N MET A 12 11.42 0.78 33.50
CA MET A 12 12.73 0.18 33.25
C MET A 12 13.68 0.29 34.45
N GLU A 13 13.71 1.43 35.11
CA GLU A 13 14.51 1.64 36.32
C GLU A 13 14.06 0.72 37.46
N SER A 14 12.76 0.60 37.68
CA SER A 14 12.21 -0.30 38.73
C SER A 14 12.51 -1.75 38.39
N TRP A 15 12.32 -2.16 37.15
CA TRP A 15 12.56 -3.55 36.71
C TRP A 15 14.04 -3.96 36.87
N LEU A 16 14.98 -3.07 36.53
CA LEU A 16 16.42 -3.29 36.70
C LEU A 16 16.81 -3.33 38.19
N LYS A 17 16.23 -2.45 39.02
CA LYS A 17 16.47 -2.38 40.44
C LYS A 17 16.04 -3.65 41.17
N ASP A 18 14.88 -4.20 40.84
CA ASP A 18 14.35 -5.43 41.41
C ASP A 18 15.25 -6.64 41.11
N ARG A 19 16.06 -6.58 40.06
CA ARG A 19 17.02 -7.62 39.66
C ARG A 19 18.46 -7.35 40.08
N ASN A 20 18.70 -6.29 40.87
CA ASN A 20 20.03 -5.82 41.28
C ASN A 20 20.95 -5.47 40.08
N GLU A 21 20.38 -5.20 38.88
CA GLU A 21 21.10 -4.80 37.68
C GLU A 21 21.22 -3.27 37.58
N PHE A 22 20.48 -2.52 38.39
CA PHE A 22 20.53 -1.08 38.46
C PHE A 22 21.81 -0.61 39.14
N GLN A 23 22.79 -0.18 38.40
CA GLN A 23 23.94 0.52 38.93
C GLN A 23 23.57 1.97 39.18
N ASP A 24 23.26 2.28 40.46
CA ASP A 24 23.12 3.65 40.94
C ASP A 24 24.49 4.32 40.75
N ASN A 25 24.66 5.05 39.64
CA ASN A 25 25.79 5.94 39.47
C ASN A 25 25.59 7.11 40.45
N LYS A 26 25.81 6.84 41.75
CA LYS A 26 26.07 7.89 42.73
C LYS A 26 27.29 8.64 42.23
N LEU A 27 27.04 9.71 41.49
CA LEU A 27 27.98 10.80 41.33
C LEU A 27 28.28 11.32 42.74
N GLU A 28 29.31 10.73 43.37
CA GLU A 28 29.98 11.38 44.49
C GLU A 28 30.30 12.80 44.06
N ASN A 29 29.92 13.76 44.91
CA ASN A 29 30.17 15.16 44.81
C ASN A 29 31.61 15.46 44.39
N HIS A 30 31.91 15.57 43.15
CA HIS A 30 33.06 16.24 42.62
C HIS A 30 32.65 17.20 41.50
N GLN A 31 32.63 18.47 41.91
CA GLN A 31 32.74 19.70 41.14
C GLN A 31 32.49 19.62 39.62
N MET A 32 31.47 20.34 39.19
CA MET A 32 31.20 20.79 37.83
C MET A 32 32.44 20.86 36.93
N HIS A 33 32.68 19.82 36.13
CA HIS A 33 33.52 19.92 34.93
C HIS A 33 33.42 18.75 33.95
N HIS A 34 32.42 17.85 34.04
CA HIS A 34 32.35 16.72 33.13
C HIS A 34 30.96 16.48 32.50
N SER A 35 30.27 17.58 32.15
CA SER A 35 29.00 17.47 31.38
C SER A 35 29.19 17.02 29.91
N HIS A 36 30.42 17.06 29.38
CA HIS A 36 30.67 16.77 27.98
C HIS A 36 30.86 15.27 27.66
N ASN A 37 31.19 14.42 28.61
CA ASN A 37 31.56 13.01 28.30
C ASN A 37 30.38 12.04 28.31
N MET A 38 29.26 12.39 28.96
CA MET A 38 28.02 11.58 28.89
C MET A 38 27.27 11.83 27.58
N MET A 39 27.30 13.04 27.07
CA MET A 39 26.66 13.43 25.81
C MET A 39 27.21 12.67 24.59
N HIS A 40 28.50 12.27 24.60
CA HIS A 40 29.13 11.51 23.51
C HIS A 40 28.75 10.04 23.45
N LYS A 41 28.26 9.42 24.54
CA LYS A 41 27.82 8.03 24.54
C LYS A 41 26.44 7.84 23.94
N HIS A 42 25.55 8.82 24.06
CA HIS A 42 24.18 8.73 23.55
C HIS A 42 24.05 9.09 22.06
N VAL A 43 24.99 9.84 21.51
CA VAL A 43 24.97 10.30 20.10
C VAL A 43 25.06 9.13 19.08
N ASN A 44 25.51 7.96 19.52
CA ASN A 44 25.64 6.76 18.67
C ASN A 44 24.50 5.74 18.85
N MET A 45 23.49 6.07 19.66
CA MET A 45 22.31 5.19 19.77
C MET A 45 21.35 5.46 18.62
N VAL A 46 20.78 4.40 18.10
CA VAL A 46 19.78 4.47 17.03
C VAL A 46 18.63 5.38 17.46
N GLY A 47 18.17 6.24 16.57
CA GLY A 47 17.06 7.16 16.84
C GLY A 47 17.41 8.43 17.60
N MET A 48 18.63 8.57 18.13
CA MET A 48 19.02 9.79 18.86
C MET A 48 19.37 10.93 17.92
N ALA A 49 18.83 12.12 18.23
CA ALA A 49 19.16 13.34 17.50
C ALA A 49 20.62 13.72 17.70
N THR A 50 21.30 14.08 16.61
CA THR A 50 22.69 14.59 16.66
C THR A 50 22.75 15.97 17.27
N PRO A 51 23.91 16.40 17.84
CA PRO A 51 24.08 17.75 18.35
C PRO A 51 23.75 18.85 17.34
N LYS A 52 24.05 18.60 16.05
CA LYS A 52 23.70 19.53 14.98
C LYS A 52 22.18 19.64 14.79
N GLN A 53 21.46 18.51 14.78
CA GLN A 53 20.00 18.52 14.68
C GLN A 53 19.33 19.22 15.86
N LEU A 54 19.86 19.06 17.06
CA LEU A 54 19.37 19.77 18.25
C LEU A 54 19.65 21.28 18.17
N ASP A 55 20.81 21.70 17.64
CA ASP A 55 21.14 23.09 17.40
C ASP A 55 20.23 23.70 16.31
N ASP A 56 19.99 22.95 15.22
CA ASP A 56 19.07 23.34 14.16
C ASP A 56 17.62 23.47 14.69
N LEU A 57 17.17 22.54 15.53
CA LEU A 57 15.86 22.61 16.18
C LEU A 57 15.75 23.84 17.09
N ASN A 58 16.79 24.13 17.86
CA ASN A 58 16.82 25.27 18.79
C ASN A 58 16.78 26.62 18.06
N LYS A 59 17.25 26.68 16.82
CA LYS A 59 17.23 27.87 15.95
C LYS A 59 15.95 27.99 15.13
N SER A 60 15.25 26.91 14.92
CA SER A 60 14.01 26.88 14.13
C SER A 60 12.84 27.52 14.90
N LYS A 61 11.81 27.96 14.18
CA LYS A 61 10.65 28.66 14.76
C LYS A 61 9.39 28.30 13.97
N SER A 62 8.24 28.40 14.61
CA SER A 62 6.94 28.20 13.96
C SER A 62 6.84 26.82 13.29
N THR A 63 6.29 26.75 12.11
CA THR A 63 6.09 25.51 11.33
C THR A 63 7.40 24.74 11.07
N ASP A 64 8.53 25.44 10.92
CA ASP A 64 9.84 24.77 10.73
C ASP A 64 10.29 24.05 12.00
N PHE A 65 10.03 24.65 13.16
CA PHE A 65 10.27 24.01 14.45
C PHE A 65 9.39 22.77 14.60
N ASP A 66 8.09 22.91 14.35
CA ASP A 66 7.13 21.81 14.48
C ASP A 66 7.50 20.64 13.55
N ARG A 67 7.85 20.95 12.30
CA ARG A 67 8.25 19.93 11.31
C ARG A 67 9.53 19.20 11.75
N LEU A 68 10.56 19.95 12.14
CA LEU A 68 11.83 19.34 12.54
C LEU A 68 11.67 18.56 13.86
N PHE A 69 10.91 19.08 14.81
CA PHE A 69 10.59 18.38 16.06
C PHE A 69 9.90 17.04 15.80
N LEU A 70 8.85 17.02 14.98
CA LEU A 70 8.14 15.80 14.64
C LEU A 70 9.04 14.78 13.93
N GLN A 71 9.87 15.22 12.99
CA GLN A 71 10.82 14.34 12.30
C GLN A 71 11.82 13.70 13.27
N LEU A 72 12.38 14.49 14.20
CA LEU A 72 13.32 13.98 15.20
C LEU A 72 12.65 13.03 16.18
N MET A 73 11.41 13.31 16.57
CA MET A 73 10.64 12.45 17.47
C MET A 73 10.24 11.12 16.79
N ILE A 74 9.84 11.15 15.53
CA ILE A 74 9.58 9.92 14.75
C ILE A 74 10.84 9.06 14.71
N ASN A 75 11.99 9.64 14.36
CA ASN A 75 13.25 8.88 14.35
C ASN A 75 13.61 8.33 15.74
N HIS A 76 13.29 9.06 16.80
CA HIS A 76 13.53 8.59 18.17
C HIS A 76 12.68 7.39 18.52
N HIS A 77 11.39 7.40 18.17
CA HIS A 77 10.47 6.29 18.39
C HIS A 77 10.82 5.07 17.51
N ASP A 78 11.16 5.29 16.25
CA ASP A 78 11.66 4.23 15.35
C ASP A 78 12.92 3.56 15.93
N GLY A 79 13.83 4.36 16.51
CA GLY A 79 15.01 3.83 17.19
C GLY A 79 14.68 2.93 18.39
N ALA A 80 13.64 3.27 19.16
CA ALA A 80 13.16 2.42 20.25
C ALA A 80 12.60 1.09 19.73
N LEU A 81 11.82 1.12 18.63
CA LEU A 81 11.32 -0.10 17.99
C LEU A 81 12.45 -0.97 17.45
N GLU A 82 13.48 -0.39 16.83
CA GLU A 82 14.65 -1.13 16.35
C GLU A 82 15.42 -1.79 17.51
N MET A 83 15.58 -1.11 18.64
CA MET A 83 16.19 -1.71 19.84
C MET A 83 15.38 -2.89 20.37
N VAL A 84 14.06 -2.81 20.36
CA VAL A 84 13.16 -3.90 20.75
C VAL A 84 13.28 -5.08 19.78
N GLU A 85 13.31 -4.83 18.48
CA GLU A 85 13.52 -5.88 17.48
C GLU A 85 14.88 -6.58 17.70
N GLU A 86 15.93 -5.82 17.98
CA GLU A 86 17.25 -6.39 18.28
C GLU A 86 17.22 -7.25 19.53
N LEU A 87 16.54 -6.79 20.59
CA LEU A 87 16.34 -7.58 21.83
C LEU A 87 15.66 -8.92 21.54
N LYS A 88 14.62 -8.91 20.68
CA LYS A 88 13.82 -10.11 20.33
C LYS A 88 14.53 -11.10 19.42
N LYS A 89 15.60 -10.72 18.74
CA LYS A 89 16.38 -11.62 17.86
C LYS A 89 16.99 -12.80 18.60
N TYR A 90 17.27 -12.66 19.87
CA TYR A 90 17.92 -13.70 20.66
C TYR A 90 16.87 -14.48 21.47
N PRO A 91 16.77 -15.80 21.27
CA PRO A 91 15.83 -16.63 22.04
C PRO A 91 16.07 -16.52 23.54
N GLY A 92 15.01 -16.25 24.28
CA GLY A 92 15.05 -16.15 25.74
C GLY A 92 15.18 -14.74 26.31
N ASN A 93 15.55 -13.74 25.52
CA ASN A 93 15.73 -12.37 26.03
C ASN A 93 14.43 -11.74 26.56
N THR A 94 13.28 -12.15 26.02
CA THR A 94 11.94 -11.70 26.47
C THR A 94 11.17 -12.82 27.20
N PHE A 95 11.86 -13.73 27.90
CA PHE A 95 11.23 -14.84 28.61
C PHE A 95 10.56 -14.42 29.93
N ASP A 96 11.00 -13.29 30.49
CA ASP A 96 10.35 -12.68 31.65
C ASP A 96 8.97 -12.16 31.25
N PRO A 97 7.87 -12.62 31.86
CA PRO A 97 6.52 -12.20 31.44
C PRO A 97 6.28 -10.70 31.57
N VAL A 98 6.84 -10.08 32.60
CA VAL A 98 6.69 -8.63 32.85
C VAL A 98 7.45 -7.81 31.81
N LEU A 99 8.66 -8.26 31.43
CA LEU A 99 9.41 -7.64 30.35
C LEU A 99 8.72 -7.84 29.00
N ASN A 100 8.15 -9.01 28.76
CA ASN A 100 7.44 -9.31 27.52
C ASN A 100 6.19 -8.43 27.34
N GLU A 101 5.41 -8.25 28.42
CA GLU A 101 4.27 -7.35 28.43
C GLU A 101 4.69 -5.92 28.15
N PHE A 102 5.68 -5.41 28.88
CA PHE A 102 6.23 -4.08 28.67
C PHE A 102 6.70 -3.84 27.21
N VAL A 103 7.45 -4.79 26.65
CA VAL A 103 7.94 -4.71 25.27
C VAL A 103 6.78 -4.68 24.26
N SER A 104 5.71 -5.43 24.54
CA SER A 104 4.52 -5.45 23.68
C SER A 104 3.75 -4.13 23.74
N ASP A 105 3.60 -3.58 24.92
CA ASP A 105 2.96 -2.28 25.14
C ASP A 105 3.78 -1.16 24.48
N LEU A 106 5.10 -1.18 24.67
CA LEU A 106 6.03 -0.23 24.05
C LEU A 106 5.89 -0.22 22.53
N ILE A 107 5.85 -1.39 21.88
CA ILE A 107 5.67 -1.49 20.42
C ILE A 107 4.36 -0.82 20.00
N ASN A 108 3.27 -1.10 20.70
CA ASN A 108 1.96 -0.54 20.37
C ASN A 108 1.93 0.97 20.58
N ASP A 109 2.41 1.46 21.70
CA ASP A 109 2.38 2.88 22.07
C ASP A 109 3.27 3.70 21.15
N GLN A 110 4.52 3.26 20.92
CA GLN A 110 5.44 3.93 19.99
C GLN A 110 4.88 3.92 18.56
N GLY A 111 4.27 2.82 18.12
CA GLY A 111 3.64 2.74 16.79
C GLY A 111 2.49 3.73 16.63
N VAL A 112 1.60 3.84 17.60
CA VAL A 112 0.49 4.81 17.60
C VAL A 112 0.99 6.25 17.63
N GLU A 113 2.03 6.53 18.42
CA GLU A 113 2.63 7.87 18.48
C GLU A 113 3.30 8.27 17.15
N ILE A 114 4.02 7.35 16.51
CA ILE A 114 4.59 7.56 15.16
C ILE A 114 3.48 7.89 14.15
N GLU A 115 2.38 7.13 14.14
CA GLU A 115 1.26 7.38 13.23
C GLU A 115 0.65 8.77 13.45
N ARG A 116 0.46 9.17 14.71
CA ARG A 116 -0.03 10.51 15.05
C ARG A 116 0.93 11.61 14.60
N MET A 117 2.24 11.44 14.84
CA MET A 117 3.26 12.41 14.42
C MET A 117 3.35 12.51 12.90
N ASN A 118 3.26 11.40 12.17
CA ASN A 118 3.21 11.40 10.71
C ASN A 118 1.97 12.15 10.18
N THR A 119 0.82 11.96 10.82
CA THR A 119 -0.41 12.71 10.49
C THR A 119 -0.23 14.21 10.70
N LEU A 120 0.35 14.60 11.84
CA LEU A 120 0.63 16.01 12.11
C LEU A 120 1.64 16.58 11.11
N LEU A 121 2.71 15.85 10.79
CA LEU A 121 3.73 16.25 9.83
C LEU A 121 3.15 16.44 8.43
N THR A 122 2.23 15.55 8.03
CA THR A 122 1.50 15.65 6.77
C THR A 122 0.67 16.93 6.71
N ASN A 123 -0.01 17.29 7.79
CA ASN A 123 -0.80 18.53 7.89
C ASN A 123 0.03 19.81 7.87
N LEU A 124 1.33 19.72 8.16
CA LEU A 124 2.28 20.86 8.04
C LEU A 124 2.88 20.97 6.63
N SER A 125 2.52 20.10 5.71
CA SER A 125 3.03 20.13 4.33
C SER A 125 2.27 21.16 3.50
N ASP A 126 3.00 21.99 2.76
CA ASP A 126 2.42 22.87 1.72
C ASP A 126 2.18 22.12 0.41
N ASP A 127 2.56 20.85 0.32
CA ASP A 127 2.33 20.01 -0.87
C ASP A 127 0.85 19.64 -0.97
N PRO A 128 0.15 20.04 -2.05
CA PRO A 128 -1.28 19.76 -2.21
C PRO A 128 -1.60 18.26 -2.29
N ARG A 129 -0.60 17.39 -2.42
CA ARG A 129 -0.76 15.93 -2.42
C ARG A 129 -0.70 15.32 -1.02
N ALA A 130 -0.23 16.11 -0.03
CA ALA A 130 -0.12 15.64 1.33
C ALA A 130 -1.49 15.67 2.02
N GLY A 131 -1.82 14.61 2.75
CA GLY A 131 -3.05 14.52 3.54
C GLY A 131 -4.32 14.22 2.74
N LEU A 132 -4.22 13.92 1.44
CA LEU A 132 -5.37 13.55 0.64
C LEU A 132 -6.07 12.30 1.20
N ALA A 133 -7.38 12.39 1.36
CA ALA A 133 -8.18 11.25 1.79
C ALA A 133 -8.23 10.17 0.70
N GLY A 134 -8.00 8.92 1.10
CA GLY A 134 -8.18 7.76 0.24
C GLY A 134 -9.64 7.37 0.11
N GLY A 135 -9.96 6.63 -0.95
CA GLY A 135 -11.29 6.07 -1.15
C GLY A 135 -11.51 5.58 -2.56
N LEU A 136 -12.31 4.51 -2.72
CA LEU A 136 -12.51 3.90 -4.03
C LEU A 136 -13.18 4.85 -5.04
N TYR A 137 -14.12 5.67 -4.56
CA TYR A 137 -14.91 6.61 -5.40
C TYR A 137 -14.94 8.04 -4.85
N ILE A 138 -14.28 8.27 -3.72
CA ILE A 138 -14.31 9.52 -2.96
C ILE A 138 -12.91 10.00 -2.59
N ALA A 139 -11.88 9.44 -3.22
CA ALA A 139 -10.51 9.92 -3.02
C ALA A 139 -10.42 11.40 -3.35
N GLU A 140 -9.74 12.15 -2.49
CA GLU A 140 -9.41 13.55 -2.77
C GLU A 140 -8.34 13.66 -3.85
N GLU A 141 -8.27 14.80 -4.50
CA GLU A 141 -7.46 15.01 -5.70
C GLU A 141 -6.50 16.19 -5.53
N ALA A 142 -5.28 16.03 -6.05
CA ALA A 142 -4.36 17.13 -6.29
C ALA A 142 -4.08 17.22 -7.78
N ILE A 143 -4.49 18.34 -8.41
CA ILE A 143 -4.42 18.53 -9.85
C ILE A 143 -3.64 19.82 -10.14
N LEU A 144 -2.76 19.75 -11.14
CA LEU A 144 -2.02 20.92 -11.65
C LEU A 144 -2.11 20.96 -13.17
N ASN A 145 -2.66 22.06 -13.72
CA ASN A 145 -2.83 22.28 -15.16
C ASN A 145 -3.69 21.23 -15.90
N MET A 146 -4.56 20.54 -15.18
CA MET A 146 -5.54 19.60 -15.69
C MET A 146 -6.86 19.79 -14.94
N GLU A 147 -7.93 19.24 -15.47
CA GLU A 147 -9.25 19.17 -14.82
C GLU A 147 -9.79 17.76 -14.95
N LEU A 148 -10.30 17.20 -13.87
CA LEU A 148 -11.02 15.93 -13.90
C LEU A 148 -12.43 16.17 -14.44
N ILE A 149 -12.66 15.85 -15.71
CA ILE A 149 -13.98 16.05 -16.34
C ILE A 149 -14.98 15.05 -15.77
N LYS A 150 -14.60 13.77 -15.62
CA LYS A 150 -15.51 12.72 -15.15
C LYS A 150 -14.76 11.48 -14.66
N SER A 151 -15.27 10.88 -13.60
CA SER A 151 -14.90 9.54 -13.13
C SER A 151 -16.07 8.58 -13.38
N LEU A 152 -15.83 7.48 -14.05
CA LEU A 152 -16.84 6.47 -14.36
C LEU A 152 -16.57 5.19 -13.56
N LYS A 153 -17.62 4.65 -12.96
CA LYS A 153 -17.56 3.32 -12.34
C LYS A 153 -17.41 2.25 -13.42
N LYS A 154 -16.69 1.17 -13.10
CA LYS A 154 -16.62 0.03 -14.01
C LYS A 154 -17.99 -0.57 -14.26
N PRO A 155 -18.28 -1.00 -15.50
CA PRO A 155 -19.52 -1.67 -15.84
C PRO A 155 -19.66 -3.01 -15.14
N THR A 156 -20.89 -3.53 -15.07
CA THR A 156 -21.19 -4.87 -14.55
C THR A 156 -20.34 -5.93 -15.28
N GLY A 157 -19.78 -6.87 -14.52
CA GLY A 157 -18.90 -7.93 -15.01
C GLY A 157 -17.41 -7.57 -14.98
N PHE A 158 -17.05 -6.29 -14.78
CA PHE A 158 -15.66 -5.82 -14.68
C PHE A 158 -15.20 -5.55 -13.25
N PHE A 159 -16.14 -5.38 -12.34
CA PHE A 159 -15.90 -5.17 -10.93
C PHE A 159 -17.13 -5.60 -10.12
N ASP A 160 -16.91 -6.40 -9.08
CA ASP A 160 -17.92 -6.78 -8.12
C ASP A 160 -17.70 -6.04 -6.80
N PRO A 161 -18.55 -5.10 -6.41
CA PRO A 161 -18.41 -4.36 -5.17
C PRO A 161 -18.59 -5.23 -3.91
N GLU A 162 -19.30 -6.36 -4.02
CA GLU A 162 -19.50 -7.32 -2.92
C GLU A 162 -18.27 -8.24 -2.76
N ASN A 163 -17.48 -8.41 -3.82
CA ASN A 163 -16.24 -9.18 -3.81
C ASN A 163 -15.10 -8.42 -4.51
N PRO A 164 -14.66 -7.28 -3.96
CA PRO A 164 -13.67 -6.42 -4.60
C PRO A 164 -12.31 -7.09 -4.79
N ALA A 165 -12.00 -8.11 -3.99
CA ALA A 165 -10.76 -8.87 -4.10
C ALA A 165 -10.84 -10.00 -5.15
N ALA A 166 -11.98 -10.21 -5.79
CA ALA A 166 -12.26 -11.31 -6.70
C ALA A 166 -11.83 -12.69 -6.11
N LYS A 167 -11.94 -12.82 -4.79
CA LYS A 167 -11.69 -14.10 -4.12
C LYS A 167 -12.80 -15.06 -4.53
N GLY A 168 -12.43 -16.21 -5.05
CA GLY A 168 -13.39 -17.30 -5.30
C GLY A 168 -14.14 -17.60 -3.99
N SER A 169 -15.39 -18.04 -4.13
CA SER A 169 -16.24 -18.46 -3.01
C SER A 169 -15.73 -19.74 -2.32
N GLU A 170 -14.64 -20.31 -2.77
CA GLU A 170 -14.00 -21.45 -2.14
C GLU A 170 -13.11 -20.97 -1.01
N ASP A 171 -13.52 -21.34 0.19
CA ASP A 171 -12.80 -21.13 1.44
C ASP A 171 -11.33 -21.53 1.28
N LEU A 172 -10.43 -20.55 1.37
CA LEU A 172 -8.98 -20.76 1.33
C LEU A 172 -8.47 -21.48 2.60
N THR A 173 -9.35 -21.99 3.45
CA THR A 173 -9.00 -22.44 4.80
C THR A 173 -8.80 -23.94 4.97
N GLU A 174 -9.23 -24.81 4.05
CA GLU A 174 -9.17 -26.24 4.38
C GLU A 174 -8.41 -27.18 3.43
N ASP A 175 -7.94 -26.77 2.23
CA ASP A 175 -7.31 -27.72 1.30
C ASP A 175 -6.02 -27.24 0.61
N ASN A 176 -5.22 -26.40 1.27
CA ASN A 176 -3.95 -25.95 0.68
C ASN A 176 -2.83 -27.02 0.73
N GLU A 177 -3.00 -28.10 1.46
CA GLU A 177 -1.96 -29.13 1.59
C GLU A 177 -1.71 -29.93 0.30
N ASN A 178 -2.64 -29.90 -0.65
CA ASN A 178 -2.54 -30.63 -1.92
C ASN A 178 -2.46 -29.74 -3.18
N LYS A 179 -2.46 -28.40 -3.02
CA LYS A 179 -2.35 -27.48 -4.16
C LYS A 179 -0.90 -27.13 -4.43
N THR A 180 -0.50 -27.14 -5.68
CA THR A 180 0.83 -26.67 -6.07
C THR A 180 0.96 -25.16 -5.86
N THR A 181 2.19 -24.65 -5.66
CA THR A 181 2.47 -23.22 -5.52
C THR A 181 1.92 -22.40 -6.70
N ALA A 182 1.84 -23.00 -7.90
CA ALA A 182 1.28 -22.39 -9.08
C ALA A 182 -0.26 -22.25 -9.00
N GLU A 183 -0.95 -23.22 -8.40
CA GLU A 183 -2.41 -23.19 -8.21
C GLU A 183 -2.82 -22.18 -7.14
N ILE A 184 -2.05 -22.11 -6.05
CA ILE A 184 -2.22 -21.08 -5.01
C ILE A 184 -1.98 -19.69 -5.59
N SER A 185 -0.92 -19.51 -6.39
CA SER A 185 -0.61 -18.24 -7.05
C SER A 185 -1.69 -17.81 -8.06
N ARG A 186 -2.36 -18.75 -8.72
CA ARG A 186 -3.47 -18.47 -9.64
C ARG A 186 -4.76 -18.07 -8.93
N SER A 187 -5.01 -18.54 -7.72
CA SER A 187 -6.17 -18.14 -6.91
C SER A 187 -6.01 -16.77 -6.24
N LEU A 188 -4.78 -16.29 -6.11
CA LEU A 188 -4.42 -15.00 -5.50
C LEU A 188 -4.29 -13.92 -6.58
N ARG A 189 -5.35 -13.63 -7.34
CA ARG A 189 -5.35 -12.44 -8.19
C ARG A 189 -5.24 -11.20 -7.32
N SER A 190 -4.32 -10.31 -7.67
CA SER A 190 -4.23 -9.01 -7.02
C SER A 190 -5.56 -8.27 -7.18
N PRO A 191 -6.17 -7.75 -6.10
CA PRO A 191 -7.38 -6.92 -6.19
C PRO A 191 -7.21 -5.73 -7.14
N MET A 192 -6.00 -5.22 -7.29
CA MET A 192 -5.64 -4.16 -8.23
C MET A 192 -5.98 -4.48 -9.68
N LEU A 193 -5.86 -5.73 -10.10
CA LEU A 193 -6.17 -6.14 -11.48
C LEU A 193 -7.65 -5.99 -11.82
N SER A 194 -8.54 -6.10 -10.84
CA SER A 194 -9.98 -5.89 -11.04
C SER A 194 -10.34 -4.44 -11.32
N PHE A 195 -9.48 -3.49 -10.97
CA PHE A 195 -9.68 -2.06 -11.18
C PHE A 195 -8.95 -1.51 -12.42
N ALA A 196 -7.94 -2.21 -12.93
CA ALA A 196 -7.09 -1.68 -13.96
C ALA A 196 -7.79 -1.68 -15.33
N ASN A 197 -7.87 -0.49 -15.97
CA ASN A 197 -7.89 -0.41 -17.41
C ASN A 197 -6.43 -0.40 -17.85
N THR A 198 -6.14 -1.05 -18.97
CA THR A 198 -4.75 -1.35 -19.36
C THR A 198 -4.32 -0.57 -20.57
N ASP A 199 -5.21 -0.43 -21.54
CA ASP A 199 -4.93 0.24 -22.79
C ASP A 199 -6.17 0.93 -23.36
N MET A 200 -5.98 1.83 -24.32
CA MET A 200 -7.06 2.55 -24.99
C MET A 200 -6.80 2.65 -26.48
N ALA A 201 -7.82 2.36 -27.27
CA ALA A 201 -7.82 2.59 -28.72
C ALA A 201 -8.91 3.58 -29.09
N PHE A 202 -8.63 4.43 -30.09
CA PHE A 202 -9.54 5.46 -30.55
C PHE A 202 -9.84 5.29 -32.02
N ARG A 203 -11.09 5.53 -32.39
CA ARG A 203 -11.54 5.70 -33.79
C ARG A 203 -12.60 6.78 -33.79
N ASP A 204 -12.29 7.92 -34.42
CA ASP A 204 -13.13 9.11 -34.39
C ASP A 204 -13.54 9.49 -32.95
N ASN A 205 -14.83 9.50 -32.64
CA ASN A 205 -15.37 9.75 -31.29
C ASN A 205 -15.65 8.47 -30.49
N ILE A 206 -15.10 7.33 -30.92
CA ILE A 206 -15.20 6.07 -30.20
C ILE A 206 -13.93 5.80 -29.43
N LEU A 207 -14.08 5.53 -28.15
CA LEU A 207 -13.03 5.07 -27.25
C LEU A 207 -13.29 3.60 -26.88
N ILE A 208 -12.29 2.77 -27.06
CA ILE A 208 -12.30 1.38 -26.56
C ILE A 208 -11.27 1.29 -25.43
N ALA A 209 -11.74 0.89 -24.27
CA ALA A 209 -10.90 0.70 -23.08
C ALA A 209 -10.71 -0.79 -22.80
N GLY A 210 -9.49 -1.28 -22.98
CA GLY A 210 -9.07 -2.63 -22.62
C GLY A 210 -8.87 -2.78 -21.12
N SER A 211 -9.04 -4.00 -20.63
CA SER A 211 -8.83 -4.36 -19.23
C SER A 211 -8.55 -5.86 -19.08
N TYR A 212 -8.15 -6.28 -17.89
CA TYR A 212 -7.94 -7.70 -17.57
C TYR A 212 -9.19 -8.58 -17.75
N HIS A 213 -10.38 -7.99 -17.77
CA HIS A 213 -11.66 -8.70 -17.89
C HIS A 213 -12.30 -8.62 -19.28
N GLY A 214 -11.66 -7.92 -20.22
CA GLY A 214 -12.19 -7.68 -21.57
C GLY A 214 -12.10 -6.21 -21.97
N PHE A 215 -13.10 -5.68 -22.65
CA PHE A 215 -13.08 -4.29 -23.10
C PHE A 215 -14.45 -3.62 -23.01
N ASN A 216 -14.43 -2.30 -22.92
CA ASN A 216 -15.60 -1.44 -22.92
C ASN A 216 -15.54 -0.45 -24.09
N ILE A 217 -16.66 -0.24 -24.75
CA ILE A 217 -16.79 0.72 -25.85
C ILE A 217 -17.58 1.93 -25.37
N TYR A 218 -16.99 3.10 -25.55
CA TYR A 218 -17.60 4.38 -25.20
C TYR A 218 -17.70 5.27 -26.44
N GLN A 219 -18.74 6.07 -26.47
CA GLN A 219 -18.85 7.19 -27.39
C GLN A 219 -18.52 8.48 -26.65
N LEU A 220 -17.59 9.25 -27.15
CA LEU A 220 -17.28 10.59 -26.64
C LEU A 220 -18.30 11.58 -27.21
N ASN A 221 -18.89 12.42 -26.35
CA ASN A 221 -19.70 13.55 -26.77
C ASN A 221 -18.81 14.73 -27.23
N GLU A 222 -19.42 15.86 -27.55
CA GLU A 222 -18.69 17.06 -27.99
C GLU A 222 -17.75 17.63 -26.92
N ASP A 223 -18.04 17.42 -25.65
CA ASP A 223 -17.19 17.83 -24.52
C ASP A 223 -16.12 16.79 -24.17
N GLY A 224 -16.01 15.70 -24.95
CA GLY A 224 -15.09 14.60 -24.69
C GLY A 224 -15.52 13.65 -23.57
N ILE A 225 -16.75 13.78 -23.07
CA ILE A 225 -17.27 12.92 -21.99
C ILE A 225 -17.62 11.55 -22.57
N PRO A 226 -17.07 10.45 -22.00
CA PRO A 226 -17.34 9.10 -22.47
C PRO A 226 -18.73 8.61 -21.97
N ASN A 227 -19.53 8.10 -22.90
CA ASN A 227 -20.79 7.42 -22.63
C ASN A 227 -20.67 5.96 -23.04
N LEU A 228 -20.94 5.03 -22.11
CA LEU A 228 -20.84 3.61 -22.36
C LEU A 228 -21.84 3.17 -23.44
N ILE A 229 -21.35 2.48 -24.48
CA ILE A 229 -22.16 1.86 -25.52
C ILE A 229 -22.35 0.36 -25.22
N SER A 230 -21.25 -0.34 -25.02
CA SER A 230 -21.28 -1.79 -24.77
C SER A 230 -20.06 -2.25 -23.98
N SER A 231 -20.19 -3.44 -23.39
CA SER A 231 -19.16 -4.11 -22.62
C SER A 231 -19.03 -5.56 -23.10
N VAL A 232 -17.79 -6.00 -23.30
CA VAL A 232 -17.47 -7.39 -23.64
C VAL A 232 -16.61 -7.98 -22.54
N VAL A 233 -17.21 -8.87 -21.72
CA VAL A 233 -16.47 -9.59 -20.69
C VAL A 233 -15.79 -10.78 -21.34
N CYS A 234 -14.48 -10.74 -21.40
CA CYS A 234 -13.65 -11.73 -22.07
C CYS A 234 -12.23 -11.72 -21.46
N PRO A 235 -12.00 -12.37 -20.31
CA PRO A 235 -10.72 -12.34 -19.64
C PRO A 235 -9.59 -12.88 -20.51
N GLY A 236 -8.41 -12.22 -20.43
CA GLY A 236 -7.29 -12.60 -21.28
C GLY A 236 -5.92 -12.14 -20.86
N GLY A 237 -5.79 -11.52 -19.71
CA GLY A 237 -4.55 -10.84 -19.28
C GLY A 237 -4.70 -9.34 -19.39
N GLN A 238 -3.65 -8.61 -19.76
CA GLN A 238 -3.70 -7.13 -19.82
C GLN A 238 -4.76 -6.60 -20.78
N GLY A 239 -5.01 -7.32 -21.90
CA GLY A 239 -6.08 -6.98 -22.82
C GLY A 239 -5.80 -5.69 -23.57
N ASP A 240 -4.56 -5.52 -24.05
CA ASP A 240 -4.19 -4.39 -24.91
C ASP A 240 -5.02 -4.42 -26.20
N VAL A 241 -5.48 -3.24 -26.60
CA VAL A 241 -6.45 -3.10 -27.69
C VAL A 241 -5.90 -2.24 -28.80
N SER A 242 -6.19 -2.66 -30.05
CA SER A 242 -5.90 -1.87 -31.26
C SER A 242 -7.10 -1.94 -32.20
N ILE A 243 -7.43 -0.83 -32.86
CA ILE A 243 -8.55 -0.79 -33.80
C ILE A 243 -8.07 -0.43 -35.20
N VAL A 244 -8.53 -1.19 -36.21
CA VAL A 244 -8.24 -0.97 -37.61
C VAL A 244 -9.54 -1.12 -38.42
N GLY A 245 -10.09 -0.03 -38.88
CA GLY A 245 -11.42 -0.02 -39.51
C GLY A 245 -12.45 -0.52 -38.51
N ASP A 246 -13.18 -1.57 -38.89
CA ASP A 246 -14.19 -2.21 -38.02
C ASP A 246 -13.67 -3.44 -37.27
N LEU A 247 -12.35 -3.63 -37.22
CA LEU A 247 -11.74 -4.72 -36.46
C LEU A 247 -11.05 -4.20 -35.23
N LEU A 248 -11.41 -4.76 -34.09
CA LEU A 248 -10.73 -4.60 -32.80
C LEU A 248 -9.85 -5.82 -32.57
N ILE A 249 -8.59 -5.61 -32.31
CA ILE A 249 -7.58 -6.61 -31.98
C ILE A 249 -7.28 -6.49 -30.50
N MET A 250 -7.36 -7.59 -29.74
CA MET A 250 -7.11 -7.62 -28.30
C MET A 250 -6.06 -8.67 -27.96
N SER A 251 -5.05 -8.32 -27.15
CA SER A 251 -4.05 -9.27 -26.67
C SER A 251 -4.61 -10.25 -25.64
N VAL A 252 -4.08 -11.47 -25.65
CA VAL A 252 -4.43 -12.53 -24.69
C VAL A 252 -3.16 -13.21 -24.21
N GLU A 253 -2.74 -12.88 -23.00
CA GLU A 253 -1.46 -13.35 -22.44
C GLU A 253 -1.63 -14.20 -21.17
N GLU A 254 -2.80 -14.19 -20.55
CA GLU A 254 -3.03 -14.96 -19.34
C GLU A 254 -3.11 -16.47 -19.62
N ASN A 255 -2.41 -17.24 -18.79
CA ASN A 255 -2.33 -18.69 -18.94
C ASN A 255 -3.66 -19.43 -18.74
N ARG A 256 -4.64 -18.82 -18.12
CA ARG A 256 -5.96 -19.38 -17.86
C ARG A 256 -7.04 -18.92 -18.84
N SER A 257 -6.67 -18.12 -19.84
CA SER A 257 -7.62 -17.64 -20.83
C SER A 257 -8.22 -18.77 -21.66
N ARG A 258 -9.51 -18.64 -21.95
CA ARG A 258 -10.29 -19.60 -22.71
C ARG A 258 -10.63 -19.07 -24.10
N LEU A 259 -10.76 -19.97 -25.04
CA LEU A 259 -11.18 -19.64 -26.40
C LEU A 259 -12.58 -18.98 -26.45
N ASP A 260 -13.47 -19.43 -25.57
CA ASP A 260 -14.86 -18.99 -25.47
C ASP A 260 -15.11 -17.83 -24.50
N CYS A 261 -14.05 -17.18 -24.00
CA CYS A 261 -14.14 -16.12 -22.99
C CYS A 261 -14.74 -16.55 -21.63
N GLY A 262 -14.77 -17.84 -21.31
CA GLY A 262 -15.30 -18.35 -20.04
C GLY A 262 -14.56 -17.78 -18.84
N LEU A 263 -15.33 -17.37 -17.81
CA LEU A 263 -14.81 -16.71 -16.61
C LEU A 263 -14.07 -17.68 -15.67
N GLU A 264 -14.42 -18.94 -15.71
CA GLU A 264 -13.82 -20.02 -14.92
C GLU A 264 -12.34 -20.26 -15.27
N GLY A 265 -11.94 -19.83 -16.47
CA GLY A 265 -10.60 -20.07 -16.98
C GLY A 265 -10.32 -21.56 -17.22
N VAL A 266 -9.05 -21.93 -17.38
CA VAL A 266 -8.61 -23.33 -17.52
C VAL A 266 -7.62 -23.66 -16.41
N ASN A 267 -7.75 -24.86 -15.84
CA ASN A 267 -6.92 -25.33 -14.73
C ASN A 267 -5.77 -26.24 -15.22
N SER A 268 -5.82 -26.72 -16.47
CA SER A 268 -4.80 -27.58 -17.05
C SER A 268 -3.99 -26.89 -18.14
N ASP A 269 -2.69 -27.07 -18.11
CA ASP A 269 -1.77 -26.49 -19.10
C ASP A 269 -1.95 -27.09 -20.51
N SER A 270 -2.59 -28.25 -20.61
CA SER A 270 -2.87 -28.98 -21.87
C SER A 270 -4.36 -29.03 -22.23
N SER A 271 -5.17 -28.10 -21.77
CA SER A 271 -6.58 -28.00 -22.13
C SER A 271 -6.75 -27.50 -23.59
N PRO A 272 -7.63 -28.14 -24.39
CA PRO A 272 -7.96 -27.64 -25.72
C PRO A 272 -8.74 -26.32 -25.70
N GLU A 273 -9.30 -25.94 -24.57
CA GLU A 273 -10.00 -24.67 -24.37
C GLU A 273 -9.06 -23.51 -24.07
N ARG A 274 -7.79 -23.80 -23.73
CA ARG A 274 -6.79 -22.79 -23.42
C ARG A 274 -6.43 -22.01 -24.67
N PHE A 275 -6.39 -20.68 -24.49
CA PHE A 275 -6.05 -19.76 -25.57
C PHE A 275 -5.05 -18.70 -25.10
N ARG A 276 -4.04 -18.45 -25.93
CA ARG A 276 -3.11 -17.32 -25.83
C ARG A 276 -2.82 -16.80 -27.24
N GLY A 277 -2.70 -15.49 -27.37
CA GLY A 277 -2.43 -14.85 -28.66
C GLY A 277 -3.18 -13.54 -28.80
N ILE A 278 -3.94 -13.41 -29.85
CA ILE A 278 -4.80 -12.26 -30.11
C ILE A 278 -6.23 -12.72 -30.41
N ARG A 279 -7.20 -11.94 -29.95
CA ARG A 279 -8.60 -12.05 -30.36
C ARG A 279 -8.94 -10.92 -31.31
N ILE A 280 -9.75 -11.23 -32.31
CA ILE A 280 -10.23 -10.24 -33.26
C ILE A 280 -11.75 -10.17 -33.14
N PHE A 281 -12.26 -8.95 -32.94
CA PHE A 281 -13.68 -8.68 -32.87
C PHE A 281 -14.10 -7.78 -34.03
N ASP A 282 -15.21 -8.12 -34.66
CA ASP A 282 -15.92 -7.21 -35.56
C ASP A 282 -16.74 -6.23 -34.69
N VAL A 283 -16.39 -4.94 -34.78
CA VAL A 283 -17.02 -3.83 -34.07
C VAL A 283 -17.75 -2.87 -35.01
N SER A 284 -18.13 -3.34 -36.23
CA SER A 284 -19.01 -2.57 -37.13
C SER A 284 -20.34 -2.23 -36.46
N ASN A 285 -20.85 -3.13 -35.63
CA ASN A 285 -21.95 -2.85 -34.71
C ASN A 285 -21.43 -2.69 -33.29
N LEU A 286 -21.23 -1.45 -32.85
CA LEU A 286 -20.70 -1.11 -31.53
C LEU A 286 -21.55 -1.62 -30.36
N LEU A 287 -22.86 -1.84 -30.55
CA LEU A 287 -23.76 -2.38 -29.53
C LEU A 287 -23.64 -3.90 -29.37
N LYS A 288 -23.11 -4.58 -30.39
CA LYS A 288 -23.00 -6.05 -30.42
C LYS A 288 -21.69 -6.49 -31.06
N PRO A 289 -20.55 -6.22 -30.44
CA PRO A 289 -19.27 -6.74 -30.90
C PRO A 289 -19.28 -8.26 -31.04
N LYS A 290 -18.63 -8.77 -32.08
CA LYS A 290 -18.61 -10.20 -32.36
C LYS A 290 -17.18 -10.68 -32.56
N GLN A 291 -16.76 -11.69 -31.79
CA GLN A 291 -15.47 -12.35 -32.03
C GLN A 291 -15.48 -13.05 -33.38
N VAL A 292 -14.46 -12.78 -34.20
CA VAL A 292 -14.32 -13.32 -35.57
C VAL A 292 -12.97 -14.00 -35.80
N GLY A 293 -12.04 -13.86 -34.85
CA GLY A 293 -10.74 -14.50 -34.89
C GLY A 293 -10.06 -14.53 -33.53
#